data_e7fcbe70bd4673350ea9b3273ebdcd89
#
_entry.id   e7fcbe70bd4673350ea9b3273ebdcd89
#
_cell.length_a   1.000
_cell.length_b   1.000
_cell.length_c   1.000
_cell.angle_alpha   90.00
_cell.angle_beta   90.00
_cell.angle_gamma   90.00
#
_symmetry.space_group_name_H-M   'P 1'
#
loop_
_entity.id
_entity.type
_entity.pdbx_description
1 polymer ?
#
loop_
_entity_poly.entity_id
_entity_poly.type
_entity_poly.pdbx_seq_one_letter_code
_entity_poly.pdbx_strand_id
1 'polypeptide(L)'
;MSLVVQAGNPALEQLGRSLTMDPLDPKDVVRRATSEKVDLVVVGPEAPLVAGVADAVLDYGIPVFGPTKDAARLEASKSFAKQVMADAGVATARAFTCTTMDQVEAAFDDLGAPYVVKDDALAAGKGVVVTTDRAQASDHARACLARDGGAVVIEDYLDGPEVSLFCFADGATVVPLQPAQDFKRVGDGNEGPNTGGMGAYSPLPWLPEEATQRIVKEVAQPVVTEMARRGTPFRGLLYCGLAMTSKGIRVVEFNVRFGDPETQVVLERLDSPLAPILYAAATGTLAKVPAPVWSEDAAVTVVMASGGYPGPTDTGHPITGIEAAEALEGVHVIHAGTSEQITDDPADVAAGCCGFEPTYALVNSGGRVLDVVARAATLDEARALAYRGVDLIHFEGEHHRSDIATWPADLAVTLD
;
A
#
# COMPACT_ATOMS: atom_id res chain seq x y z
N MET A 1 -20.97 15.39 -1.84
CA MET A 1 -19.59 15.47 -1.35
C MET A 1 -18.77 16.18 -2.42
N SER A 2 -17.91 17.11 -2.05
CA SER A 2 -16.94 17.73 -2.95
C SER A 2 -15.55 17.23 -2.58
N LEU A 3 -14.70 16.97 -3.58
CA LEU A 3 -13.32 16.55 -3.39
C LEU A 3 -12.38 17.72 -3.64
N VAL A 4 -11.35 17.81 -2.82
CA VAL A 4 -10.18 18.66 -3.03
C VAL A 4 -8.97 17.73 -3.03
N VAL A 5 -8.17 17.77 -4.07
CA VAL A 5 -7.07 16.83 -4.29
C VAL A 5 -5.74 17.57 -4.40
N GLN A 6 -4.66 16.90 -4.02
CA GLN A 6 -3.32 17.39 -4.32
C GLN A 6 -3.07 17.28 -5.82
N ALA A 7 -2.51 18.34 -6.41
CA ALA A 7 -2.11 18.35 -7.81
C ALA A 7 -0.95 17.36 -8.08
N GLY A 8 -0.89 16.84 -9.31
CA GLY A 8 0.18 16.00 -9.81
C GLY A 8 -0.24 14.62 -10.30
N ASN A 9 -1.51 14.24 -10.14
CA ASN A 9 -2.07 13.05 -10.77
C ASN A 9 -3.24 13.47 -11.68
N PRO A 10 -3.12 13.34 -13.01
CA PRO A 10 -4.12 13.83 -13.96
C PRO A 10 -5.52 13.26 -13.75
N ALA A 11 -5.64 11.99 -13.35
CA ALA A 11 -6.94 11.38 -13.10
C ALA A 11 -7.61 11.93 -11.82
N LEU A 12 -6.84 12.14 -10.75
CA LEU A 12 -7.37 12.75 -9.53
C LEU A 12 -7.84 14.19 -9.76
N GLU A 13 -7.14 14.94 -10.62
CA GLU A 13 -7.48 16.32 -10.92
C GLU A 13 -8.81 16.45 -11.68
N GLN A 14 -9.24 15.40 -12.36
CA GLN A 14 -10.56 15.33 -13.00
C GLN A 14 -11.69 15.05 -12.01
N LEU A 15 -11.39 14.45 -10.85
CA LEU A 15 -12.39 14.07 -9.84
C LEU A 15 -12.73 15.19 -8.86
N GLY A 16 -11.88 16.21 -8.74
CA GLY A 16 -12.06 17.26 -7.77
C GLY A 16 -11.21 18.48 -8.03
N ARG A 17 -11.40 19.50 -7.18
CA ARG A 17 -10.59 20.71 -7.26
C ARG A 17 -9.14 20.41 -6.89
N SER A 18 -8.22 20.65 -7.82
CA SER A 18 -6.79 20.44 -7.65
C SER A 18 -6.13 21.62 -6.94
N LEU A 19 -5.22 21.30 -6.01
CA LEU A 19 -4.41 22.29 -5.26
C LEU A 19 -2.93 21.90 -5.29
N THR A 20 -2.08 22.85 -5.65
CA THR A 20 -0.64 22.72 -5.46
C THR A 20 -0.29 22.93 -4.00
N MET A 21 0.33 21.94 -3.37
CA MET A 21 0.83 22.02 -1.99
C MET A 21 2.02 21.05 -1.82
N ASP A 22 2.84 21.31 -0.81
CA ASP A 22 3.82 20.33 -0.34
C ASP A 22 3.15 19.40 0.70
N PRO A 23 2.90 18.13 0.37
CA PRO A 23 2.26 17.19 1.29
C PRO A 23 3.13 16.81 2.48
N LEU A 24 4.44 17.13 2.46
CA LEU A 24 5.39 16.88 3.54
C LEU A 24 5.55 18.09 4.46
N ASP A 25 5.01 19.26 4.09
CA ASP A 25 4.95 20.44 4.97
C ASP A 25 3.61 20.50 5.73
N PRO A 26 3.56 20.14 7.03
CA PRO A 26 2.35 20.19 7.83
C PRO A 26 1.67 21.57 7.83
N LYS A 27 2.45 22.67 7.74
CA LYS A 27 1.92 24.03 7.73
C LYS A 27 1.21 24.36 6.42
N ASP A 28 1.77 23.90 5.29
CA ASP A 28 1.13 24.10 3.99
C ASP A 28 -0.17 23.30 3.90
N VAL A 29 -0.18 22.05 4.34
CA VAL A 29 -1.41 21.22 4.37
C VAL A 29 -2.48 21.86 5.24
N VAL A 30 -2.17 22.31 6.44
CA VAL A 30 -3.10 23.02 7.34
C VAL A 30 -3.66 24.28 6.67
N ARG A 31 -2.80 25.09 6.07
CA ARG A 31 -3.21 26.31 5.36
C ARG A 31 -4.22 26.01 4.26
N ARG A 32 -3.97 24.98 3.45
CA ARG A 32 -4.86 24.54 2.36
C ARG A 32 -6.16 23.98 2.91
N ALA A 33 -6.11 23.04 3.84
CA ALA A 33 -7.29 22.46 4.46
C ALA A 33 -8.21 23.51 5.08
N THR A 34 -7.63 24.51 5.76
CA THR A 34 -8.37 25.61 6.37
C THR A 34 -8.99 26.54 5.31
N SER A 35 -8.23 26.92 4.26
CA SER A 35 -8.73 27.80 3.19
C SER A 35 -9.87 27.19 2.40
N GLU A 36 -9.83 25.89 2.18
CA GLU A 36 -10.88 25.13 1.48
C GLU A 36 -12.03 24.71 2.40
N LYS A 37 -11.89 24.91 3.71
CA LYS A 37 -12.90 24.56 4.73
C LYS A 37 -13.30 23.08 4.64
N VAL A 38 -12.31 22.20 4.53
CA VAL A 38 -12.57 20.76 4.42
C VAL A 38 -13.09 20.20 5.73
N ASP A 39 -14.00 19.22 5.64
CA ASP A 39 -14.58 18.52 6.81
C ASP A 39 -13.74 17.34 7.24
N LEU A 40 -12.90 16.82 6.36
CA LEU A 40 -12.03 15.66 6.60
C LEU A 40 -10.80 15.76 5.72
N VAL A 41 -9.62 15.47 6.29
CA VAL A 41 -8.39 15.21 5.54
C VAL A 41 -8.12 13.71 5.52
N VAL A 42 -7.86 13.16 4.34
CA VAL A 42 -7.44 11.77 4.15
C VAL A 42 -6.00 11.78 3.68
N VAL A 43 -5.11 11.12 4.44
CA VAL A 43 -3.69 11.03 4.09
C VAL A 43 -3.43 9.68 3.44
N GLY A 44 -3.05 9.70 2.17
CA GLY A 44 -2.82 8.49 1.36
C GLY A 44 -1.51 7.78 1.70
N PRO A 45 -0.34 8.46 1.56
CA PRO A 45 0.96 7.82 1.79
C PRO A 45 1.47 7.98 3.23
N GLU A 46 2.47 7.18 3.61
CA GLU A 46 3.07 7.16 4.95
C GLU A 46 3.96 8.37 5.25
N ALA A 47 4.64 8.91 4.24
CA ALA A 47 5.63 9.97 4.45
C ALA A 47 5.04 11.25 5.10
N PRO A 48 3.89 11.78 4.68
CA PRO A 48 3.22 12.89 5.37
C PRO A 48 2.80 12.57 6.81
N LEU A 49 2.41 11.30 7.09
CA LEU A 49 2.05 10.89 8.44
C LEU A 49 3.28 10.96 9.38
N VAL A 50 4.41 10.43 8.91
CA VAL A 50 5.68 10.49 9.65
C VAL A 50 6.21 11.92 9.78
N ALA A 51 5.93 12.79 8.81
CA ALA A 51 6.23 14.22 8.90
C ALA A 51 5.37 14.97 9.96
N GLY A 52 4.23 14.38 10.39
CA GLY A 52 3.35 14.96 11.41
C GLY A 52 2.20 15.80 10.84
N VAL A 53 1.83 15.55 9.58
CA VAL A 53 0.70 16.25 8.95
C VAL A 53 -0.59 16.01 9.71
N ALA A 54 -0.86 14.77 10.14
CA ALA A 54 -2.07 14.45 10.89
C ALA A 54 -2.14 15.23 12.21
N ASP A 55 -1.02 15.32 12.95
CA ASP A 55 -0.93 16.06 14.21
C ASP A 55 -1.29 17.54 13.98
N ALA A 56 -0.64 18.17 13.00
CA ALA A 56 -0.84 19.58 12.71
C ALA A 56 -2.29 19.89 12.28
N VAL A 57 -2.92 19.04 11.48
CA VAL A 57 -4.31 19.24 11.02
C VAL A 57 -5.29 19.04 12.17
N LEU A 58 -5.07 18.05 13.04
CA LEU A 58 -5.87 17.81 14.24
C LEU A 58 -5.81 18.97 15.22
N ASP A 59 -4.65 19.64 15.41
CA ASP A 59 -4.47 20.82 16.25
C ASP A 59 -5.36 22.01 15.81
N TYR A 60 -5.73 22.05 14.52
CA TYR A 60 -6.68 23.04 13.96
C TYR A 60 -8.15 22.57 14.04
N GLY A 61 -8.41 21.42 14.66
CA GLY A 61 -9.76 20.90 14.85
C GLY A 61 -10.38 20.26 13.61
N ILE A 62 -9.59 19.96 12.58
CA ILE A 62 -10.05 19.26 11.38
C ILE A 62 -9.82 17.77 11.56
N PRO A 63 -10.84 16.90 11.40
CA PRO A 63 -10.68 15.46 11.46
C PRO A 63 -9.71 14.96 10.39
N VAL A 64 -8.88 13.96 10.76
CA VAL A 64 -7.91 13.33 9.85
C VAL A 64 -8.11 11.82 9.85
N PHE A 65 -8.26 11.25 8.67
CA PHE A 65 -8.10 9.82 8.46
C PHE A 65 -6.63 9.52 8.15
N GLY A 66 -5.94 9.05 9.15
CA GLY A 66 -4.50 8.78 9.19
C GLY A 66 -3.99 8.93 10.62
N PRO A 67 -3.03 8.09 11.08
CA PRO A 67 -2.49 8.15 12.43
C PRO A 67 -1.62 9.40 12.64
N THR A 68 -1.49 9.80 13.91
CA THR A 68 -0.49 10.78 14.33
C THR A 68 0.92 10.27 14.07
N LYS A 69 1.90 11.17 14.07
CA LYS A 69 3.32 10.84 13.89
C LYS A 69 3.80 9.72 14.81
N ASP A 70 3.41 9.76 16.07
CA ASP A 70 3.81 8.73 17.04
C ASP A 70 3.15 7.39 16.75
N ALA A 71 1.89 7.36 16.30
CA ALA A 71 1.21 6.14 15.91
C ALA A 71 1.71 5.60 14.55
N ALA A 72 2.14 6.47 13.65
CA ALA A 72 2.73 6.10 12.35
C ALA A 72 4.07 5.34 12.49
N ARG A 73 4.69 5.35 13.67
CA ARG A 73 5.86 4.54 13.97
C ARG A 73 5.64 3.04 13.81
N LEU A 74 4.40 2.57 13.81
CA LEU A 74 4.09 1.16 13.49
C LEU A 74 4.58 0.72 12.09
N GLU A 75 4.66 1.65 11.12
CA GLU A 75 5.26 1.43 9.81
C GLU A 75 6.69 1.98 9.75
N ALA A 76 6.92 3.15 10.34
CA ALA A 76 8.19 3.87 10.23
C ALA A 76 9.35 3.18 10.95
N SER A 77 9.10 2.31 11.93
CA SER A 77 10.12 1.56 12.67
C SER A 77 9.67 0.13 12.93
N LYS A 78 10.34 -0.81 12.31
CA LYS A 78 10.06 -2.24 12.48
C LYS A 78 10.37 -2.73 13.90
N SER A 79 11.42 -2.18 14.51
CA SER A 79 11.78 -2.47 15.90
C SER A 79 10.69 -1.97 16.88
N PHE A 80 10.10 -0.79 16.63
CA PHE A 80 8.95 -0.31 17.39
C PHE A 80 7.72 -1.21 17.21
N ALA A 81 7.42 -1.60 15.98
CA ALA A 81 6.32 -2.53 15.71
C ALA A 81 6.50 -3.87 16.44
N LYS A 82 7.73 -4.41 16.45
CA LYS A 82 8.07 -5.65 17.20
C LYS A 82 7.83 -5.47 18.70
N GLN A 83 8.18 -4.33 19.27
CA GLN A 83 7.93 -4.05 20.68
C GLN A 83 6.43 -3.94 20.97
N VAL A 84 5.66 -3.27 20.11
CA VAL A 84 4.19 -3.19 20.24
C VAL A 84 3.57 -4.59 20.19
N MET A 85 3.99 -5.41 19.22
CA MET A 85 3.49 -6.79 19.10
C MET A 85 3.83 -7.64 20.34
N ALA A 86 5.05 -7.53 20.86
CA ALA A 86 5.46 -8.25 22.06
C ALA A 86 4.60 -7.88 23.27
N ASP A 87 4.37 -6.58 23.51
CA ASP A 87 3.58 -6.09 24.63
C ASP A 87 2.07 -6.39 24.46
N ALA A 88 1.59 -6.46 23.21
CA ALA A 88 0.22 -6.83 22.88
C ALA A 88 -0.02 -8.35 22.83
N GLY A 89 1.03 -9.17 22.94
CA GLY A 89 0.93 -10.63 22.81
C GLY A 89 0.62 -11.10 21.39
N VAL A 90 0.97 -10.30 20.38
CA VAL A 90 0.74 -10.59 18.96
C VAL A 90 1.89 -11.39 18.37
N ALA A 91 1.54 -12.48 17.70
CA ALA A 91 2.53 -13.40 17.14
C ALA A 91 3.17 -12.85 15.86
N THR A 92 4.50 -12.90 15.80
CA THR A 92 5.32 -12.50 14.66
C THR A 92 6.59 -13.35 14.59
N ALA A 93 7.45 -13.15 13.60
CA ALA A 93 8.76 -13.76 13.54
C ALA A 93 9.62 -13.36 14.75
N ARG A 94 10.40 -14.31 15.29
CA ARG A 94 11.46 -13.99 16.24
C ARG A 94 12.42 -13.02 15.57
N ALA A 95 12.86 -12.01 16.26
CA ALA A 95 13.64 -10.94 15.65
C ALA A 95 14.71 -10.39 16.60
N PHE A 96 15.78 -9.88 16.01
CA PHE A 96 16.82 -9.10 16.68
C PHE A 96 16.97 -7.74 16.01
N THR A 97 16.95 -6.69 16.81
CA THR A 97 17.30 -5.34 16.34
C THR A 97 18.79 -5.15 16.52
N CYS A 98 19.51 -4.92 15.43
CA CYS A 98 20.95 -4.82 15.38
C CYS A 98 21.39 -3.41 14.94
N THR A 99 22.38 -2.85 15.63
CA THR A 99 23.01 -1.54 15.34
C THR A 99 24.49 -1.70 14.98
N THR A 100 25.04 -2.92 15.05
CA THR A 100 26.43 -3.24 14.66
C THR A 100 26.45 -4.55 13.86
N MET A 101 27.50 -4.71 13.05
CA MET A 101 27.68 -5.95 12.29
C MET A 101 27.91 -7.16 13.19
N ASP A 102 28.58 -7.03 14.33
CA ASP A 102 28.77 -8.13 15.27
C ASP A 102 27.42 -8.69 15.79
N GLN A 103 26.45 -7.79 16.04
CA GLN A 103 25.08 -8.17 16.41
C GLN A 103 24.36 -8.88 15.26
N VAL A 104 24.55 -8.40 14.01
CA VAL A 104 23.98 -9.01 12.81
C VAL A 104 24.50 -10.44 12.62
N GLU A 105 25.82 -10.62 12.69
CA GLU A 105 26.42 -11.97 12.52
C GLU A 105 25.96 -12.94 13.63
N ALA A 106 25.86 -12.45 14.88
CA ALA A 106 25.34 -13.26 15.99
C ALA A 106 23.86 -13.63 15.77
N ALA A 107 23.04 -12.71 15.23
CA ALA A 107 21.65 -12.99 14.88
C ALA A 107 21.54 -14.03 13.75
N PHE A 108 22.41 -13.96 12.74
CA PHE A 108 22.46 -14.95 11.66
C PHE A 108 22.83 -16.34 12.18
N ASP A 109 23.75 -16.42 13.15
CA ASP A 109 24.14 -17.69 13.77
C ASP A 109 23.01 -18.30 14.60
N ASP A 110 22.17 -17.45 15.23
CA ASP A 110 21.06 -17.91 16.08
C ASP A 110 19.80 -18.28 15.26
N LEU A 111 19.48 -17.53 14.20
CA LEU A 111 18.27 -17.74 13.39
C LEU A 111 18.49 -18.73 12.23
N GLY A 112 19.67 -18.74 11.62
CA GLY A 112 19.99 -19.54 10.45
C GLY A 112 19.37 -19.01 9.14
N ALA A 113 19.57 -19.79 8.08
CA ALA A 113 19.00 -19.47 6.74
C ALA A 113 17.58 -20.05 6.59
N PRO A 114 16.72 -19.42 5.77
CA PRO A 114 16.94 -18.18 5.00
C PRO A 114 17.08 -16.95 5.88
N TYR A 115 18.02 -16.08 5.54
CA TYR A 115 18.26 -14.83 6.26
C TYR A 115 17.24 -13.78 5.83
N VAL A 116 16.51 -13.20 6.78
CA VAL A 116 15.58 -12.09 6.56
C VAL A 116 16.17 -10.84 7.20
N VAL A 117 16.57 -9.88 6.37
CA VAL A 117 17.20 -8.63 6.79
C VAL A 117 16.29 -7.47 6.39
N LYS A 118 15.79 -6.74 7.38
CA LYS A 118 14.89 -5.60 7.17
C LYS A 118 15.56 -4.32 7.69
N ASP A 119 15.59 -3.30 6.86
CA ASP A 119 15.93 -1.96 7.27
C ASP A 119 14.91 -1.44 8.32
N ASP A 120 15.38 -0.90 9.45
CA ASP A 120 14.51 -0.33 10.50
C ASP A 120 14.11 1.13 10.19
N ALA A 121 13.76 1.40 8.91
CA ALA A 121 13.29 2.70 8.44
C ALA A 121 12.24 2.53 7.34
N LEU A 122 11.61 3.64 6.94
CA LEU A 122 10.80 3.66 5.73
C LEU A 122 11.66 3.36 4.51
N ALA A 123 11.32 2.34 3.76
CA ALA A 123 12.11 1.88 2.62
C ALA A 123 11.27 1.56 1.37
N ALA A 124 9.99 1.88 1.36
CA ALA A 124 9.08 1.69 0.22
C ALA A 124 9.20 0.29 -0.43
N GLY A 125 9.21 -0.78 0.38
CA GLY A 125 9.34 -2.16 -0.09
C GLY A 125 10.77 -2.59 -0.48
N LYS A 126 11.72 -1.66 -0.57
CA LYS A 126 13.11 -1.94 -1.02
C LYS A 126 14.10 -2.22 0.11
N GLY A 127 13.67 -2.10 1.36
CA GLY A 127 14.51 -2.30 2.55
C GLY A 127 14.55 -3.74 3.07
N VAL A 128 14.04 -4.71 2.34
CA VAL A 128 13.96 -6.10 2.79
C VAL A 128 14.69 -7.01 1.82
N VAL A 129 15.60 -7.82 2.37
CA VAL A 129 16.26 -8.92 1.65
C VAL A 129 15.94 -10.24 2.34
N VAL A 130 15.51 -11.21 1.54
CA VAL A 130 15.32 -12.61 1.95
C VAL A 130 16.21 -13.45 1.05
N THR A 131 17.21 -14.14 1.64
CA THR A 131 18.20 -14.89 0.87
C THR A 131 18.79 -16.05 1.69
N THR A 132 19.25 -17.09 1.02
CA THR A 132 20.06 -18.14 1.62
C THR A 132 21.56 -17.82 1.58
N ASP A 133 21.96 -16.79 0.85
CA ASP A 133 23.34 -16.33 0.75
C ASP A 133 23.66 -15.36 1.90
N ARG A 134 24.48 -15.83 2.85
CA ARG A 134 24.91 -15.03 4.01
C ARG A 134 25.70 -13.78 3.60
N ALA A 135 26.49 -13.84 2.53
CA ALA A 135 27.26 -12.69 2.08
C ALA A 135 26.33 -11.58 1.57
N GLN A 136 25.33 -11.92 0.76
CA GLN A 136 24.30 -11.00 0.31
C GLN A 136 23.52 -10.38 1.49
N ALA A 137 23.15 -11.19 2.49
CA ALA A 137 22.48 -10.72 3.70
C ALA A 137 23.35 -9.73 4.49
N SER A 138 24.65 -10.06 4.69
CA SER A 138 25.60 -9.20 5.40
C SER A 138 25.87 -7.89 4.66
N ASP A 139 25.95 -7.91 3.33
CA ASP A 139 26.15 -6.69 2.51
C ASP A 139 24.95 -5.75 2.61
N HIS A 140 23.73 -6.29 2.57
CA HIS A 140 22.52 -5.49 2.77
C HIS A 140 22.47 -4.87 4.17
N ALA A 141 22.73 -5.66 5.22
CA ALA A 141 22.78 -5.18 6.59
C ALA A 141 23.82 -4.06 6.76
N ARG A 142 25.02 -4.23 6.17
CA ARG A 142 26.09 -3.23 6.21
C ARG A 142 25.67 -1.92 5.54
N ALA A 143 25.01 -2.01 4.39
CA ALA A 143 24.48 -0.83 3.68
C ALA A 143 23.43 -0.07 4.51
N CYS A 144 22.55 -0.79 5.21
CA CYS A 144 21.57 -0.18 6.10
C CYS A 144 22.21 0.49 7.34
N LEU A 145 23.18 -0.20 7.96
CA LEU A 145 23.88 0.30 9.14
C LEU A 145 24.83 1.48 8.86
N ALA A 146 25.24 1.66 7.60
CA ALA A 146 26.12 2.78 7.21
C ALA A 146 25.43 4.16 7.25
N ARG A 147 24.10 4.20 7.35
CA ARG A 147 23.35 5.45 7.47
C ARG A 147 23.42 5.97 8.90
N ASP A 148 23.28 7.29 9.06
CA ASP A 148 23.24 7.91 10.39
C ASP A 148 22.05 7.37 11.21
N GLY A 149 22.35 6.85 12.39
CA GLY A 149 21.34 6.17 13.22
C GLY A 149 20.80 4.85 12.65
N GLY A 150 21.47 4.25 11.65
CA GLY A 150 21.04 3.03 10.99
C GLY A 150 20.88 1.84 11.93
N ALA A 151 19.78 1.11 11.78
CA ALA A 151 19.51 -0.14 12.45
C ALA A 151 18.86 -1.12 11.45
N VAL A 152 19.02 -2.40 11.74
CA VAL A 152 18.38 -3.50 10.97
C VAL A 152 17.66 -4.44 11.92
N VAL A 153 16.58 -5.03 11.43
CA VAL A 153 15.86 -6.10 12.09
C VAL A 153 16.14 -7.39 11.33
N ILE A 154 16.76 -8.35 12.04
CA ILE A 154 17.03 -9.71 11.52
C ILE A 154 15.92 -10.61 12.06
N GLU A 155 15.24 -11.34 11.19
CA GLU A 155 14.07 -12.15 11.55
C GLU A 155 14.18 -13.61 11.11
N ASP A 156 13.46 -14.49 11.84
CA ASP A 156 13.14 -15.83 11.33
C ASP A 156 12.35 -15.70 10.02
N TYR A 157 12.62 -16.58 9.07
CA TYR A 157 11.79 -16.72 7.87
C TYR A 157 10.41 -17.28 8.25
N LEU A 158 9.35 -16.63 7.78
CA LEU A 158 7.97 -17.08 7.92
C LEU A 158 7.59 -17.88 6.68
N ASP A 159 7.15 -19.11 6.86
CA ASP A 159 6.60 -19.96 5.81
C ASP A 159 5.13 -19.61 5.52
N GLY A 160 4.58 -20.22 4.48
CA GLY A 160 3.17 -20.10 4.10
C GLY A 160 2.84 -18.87 3.22
N PRO A 161 1.60 -18.82 2.73
CA PRO A 161 1.15 -17.73 1.89
C PRO A 161 0.91 -16.45 2.68
N GLU A 162 1.17 -15.31 2.02
CA GLU A 162 0.90 -14.00 2.60
C GLU A 162 -0.55 -13.57 2.38
N VAL A 163 -1.08 -12.81 3.33
CA VAL A 163 -2.41 -12.19 3.32
C VAL A 163 -2.28 -10.74 3.76
N SER A 164 -2.92 -9.85 3.02
CA SER A 164 -3.12 -8.46 3.40
C SER A 164 -4.53 -8.28 3.97
N LEU A 165 -4.63 -7.84 5.22
CA LEU A 165 -5.91 -7.46 5.81
C LEU A 165 -5.88 -6.02 6.27
N PHE A 166 -6.74 -5.19 5.69
CA PHE A 166 -6.97 -3.82 6.13
C PHE A 166 -7.99 -3.78 7.25
N CYS A 167 -7.76 -2.89 8.20
CA CYS A 167 -8.69 -2.62 9.28
C CYS A 167 -8.86 -1.11 9.47
N PHE A 168 -10.09 -0.61 9.39
CA PHE A 168 -10.38 0.72 9.90
C PHE A 168 -10.24 0.70 11.43
N ALA A 169 -9.58 1.71 11.97
CA ALA A 169 -9.40 1.87 13.40
C ALA A 169 -9.69 3.31 13.84
N ASP A 170 -10.33 3.48 15.00
CA ASP A 170 -10.70 4.78 15.55
C ASP A 170 -10.03 5.10 16.91
N GLY A 171 -9.02 4.31 17.25
CA GLY A 171 -8.31 4.36 18.53
C GLY A 171 -8.83 3.39 19.58
N ALA A 172 -9.98 2.76 19.37
CA ALA A 172 -10.58 1.77 20.26
C ALA A 172 -11.21 0.60 19.48
N THR A 173 -12.00 0.90 18.47
CA THR A 173 -12.73 -0.05 17.64
C THR A 173 -11.96 -0.39 16.38
N VAL A 174 -11.98 -1.66 16.02
CA VAL A 174 -11.40 -2.16 14.75
C VAL A 174 -12.51 -2.76 13.89
N VAL A 175 -12.57 -2.35 12.63
CA VAL A 175 -13.52 -2.88 11.63
C VAL A 175 -12.73 -3.41 10.44
N PRO A 176 -12.72 -4.73 10.17
CA PRO A 176 -11.97 -5.30 9.08
C PRO A 176 -12.60 -5.01 7.71
N LEU A 177 -11.76 -4.93 6.70
CA LEU A 177 -12.13 -5.00 5.30
C LEU A 177 -12.00 -6.45 4.80
N GLN A 178 -12.17 -6.66 3.50
CA GLN A 178 -11.96 -7.96 2.89
C GLN A 178 -10.47 -8.27 2.73
N PRO A 179 -10.05 -9.54 2.91
CA PRO A 179 -8.67 -9.93 2.68
C PRO A 179 -8.30 -9.86 1.21
N ALA A 180 -7.04 -9.54 0.94
CA ALA A 180 -6.44 -9.54 -0.38
C ALA A 180 -5.06 -10.21 -0.36
N GLN A 181 -4.55 -10.58 -1.52
CA GLN A 181 -3.18 -11.03 -1.71
C GLN A 181 -2.52 -10.24 -2.83
N ASP A 182 -1.31 -9.76 -2.58
CA ASP A 182 -0.48 -9.06 -3.55
C ASP A 182 0.60 -9.99 -4.15
N PHE A 183 1.18 -9.54 -5.26
CA PHE A 183 2.27 -10.19 -5.98
C PHE A 183 3.50 -9.29 -5.96
N LYS A 184 4.39 -9.50 -5.00
CA LYS A 184 5.51 -8.58 -4.68
C LYS A 184 6.70 -8.67 -5.64
N ARG A 185 6.90 -9.81 -6.31
CA ARG A 185 8.03 -9.99 -7.23
C ARG A 185 7.70 -9.42 -8.60
N VAL A 186 8.73 -8.88 -9.28
CA VAL A 186 8.56 -8.21 -10.58
C VAL A 186 8.17 -9.17 -11.70
N GLY A 187 8.63 -10.42 -11.67
CA GLY A 187 8.41 -11.41 -12.72
C GLY A 187 7.43 -12.51 -12.34
N ASP A 188 6.92 -13.18 -13.37
CA ASP A 188 6.09 -14.36 -13.25
C ASP A 188 6.77 -15.45 -12.43
N GLY A 189 5.98 -16.32 -11.79
CA GLY A 189 6.49 -17.37 -10.92
C GLY A 189 7.13 -16.85 -9.63
N ASN A 190 6.88 -15.60 -9.26
CA ASN A 190 7.49 -14.92 -8.10
C ASN A 190 9.01 -14.84 -8.21
N GLU A 191 9.53 -14.54 -9.38
CA GLU A 191 10.95 -14.36 -9.65
C GLU A 191 11.38 -12.89 -9.71
N GLY A 192 12.69 -12.65 -9.59
CA GLY A 192 13.27 -11.31 -9.65
C GLY A 192 13.19 -10.54 -8.32
N PRO A 193 13.50 -9.22 -8.34
CA PRO A 193 13.49 -8.38 -7.14
C PRO A 193 12.08 -8.10 -6.60
N ASN A 194 12.01 -7.72 -5.32
CA ASN A 194 10.80 -7.20 -4.71
C ASN A 194 10.43 -5.83 -5.32
N THR A 195 9.13 -5.58 -5.40
CA THR A 195 8.52 -4.34 -5.89
C THR A 195 7.57 -3.76 -4.84
N GLY A 196 6.83 -2.71 -5.20
CA GLY A 196 5.70 -2.22 -4.43
C GLY A 196 4.42 -3.07 -4.59
N GLY A 197 4.45 -4.13 -5.42
CA GLY A 197 3.31 -4.96 -5.83
C GLY A 197 3.07 -4.84 -7.34
N MET A 198 2.89 -5.98 -8.00
CA MET A 198 2.63 -6.09 -9.44
C MET A 198 1.17 -6.44 -9.76
N GLY A 199 0.35 -6.54 -8.74
CA GLY A 199 -1.06 -6.84 -8.82
C GLY A 199 -1.57 -7.47 -7.53
N ALA A 200 -2.89 -7.54 -7.41
CA ALA A 200 -3.56 -8.13 -6.25
C ALA A 200 -4.91 -8.71 -6.64
N TYR A 201 -5.51 -9.50 -5.75
CA TYR A 201 -6.86 -10.02 -5.92
C TYR A 201 -7.59 -10.19 -4.58
N SER A 202 -8.90 -10.18 -4.64
CA SER A 202 -9.84 -10.45 -3.55
C SER A 202 -11.16 -11.00 -4.16
N PRO A 203 -11.83 -12.02 -3.54
CA PRO A 203 -11.48 -12.72 -2.30
C PRO A 203 -10.34 -13.71 -2.46
N LEU A 204 -9.92 -14.33 -1.35
CA LEU A 204 -8.92 -15.40 -1.32
C LEU A 204 -9.63 -16.75 -1.11
N PRO A 205 -9.87 -17.56 -2.17
CA PRO A 205 -10.64 -18.80 -2.05
C PRO A 205 -10.00 -19.88 -1.17
N TRP A 206 -8.67 -19.79 -0.98
CA TRP A 206 -7.90 -20.71 -0.14
C TRP A 206 -7.83 -20.29 1.34
N LEU A 207 -8.29 -19.07 1.67
CA LEU A 207 -8.29 -18.58 3.04
C LEU A 207 -9.56 -19.01 3.77
N PRO A 208 -9.50 -19.64 4.95
CA PRO A 208 -10.68 -20.00 5.73
C PRO A 208 -11.58 -18.79 6.07
N GLU A 209 -12.87 -18.98 6.03
CA GLU A 209 -13.87 -17.91 6.25
C GLU A 209 -13.67 -17.20 7.61
N GLU A 210 -13.32 -17.96 8.66
CA GLU A 210 -13.06 -17.43 9.99
C GLU A 210 -11.74 -16.66 10.14
N ALA A 211 -10.86 -16.70 9.14
CA ALA A 211 -9.53 -16.10 9.20
C ALA A 211 -9.59 -14.60 9.49
N THR A 212 -10.48 -13.86 8.82
CA THR A 212 -10.65 -12.42 9.04
C THR A 212 -10.96 -12.09 10.49
N GLN A 213 -11.89 -12.81 11.11
CA GLN A 213 -12.27 -12.59 12.51
C GLN A 213 -11.15 -12.99 13.48
N ARG A 214 -10.40 -14.04 13.16
CA ARG A 214 -9.23 -14.45 13.96
C ARG A 214 -8.13 -13.40 13.87
N ILE A 215 -7.83 -12.87 12.69
CA ILE A 215 -6.83 -11.80 12.51
C ILE A 215 -7.23 -10.56 13.32
N VAL A 216 -8.48 -10.15 13.28
CA VAL A 216 -8.97 -9.03 14.11
C VAL A 216 -8.73 -9.30 15.59
N LYS A 217 -9.12 -10.47 16.07
CA LYS A 217 -9.05 -10.84 17.50
C LYS A 217 -7.61 -11.03 17.97
N GLU A 218 -6.76 -11.66 17.16
CA GLU A 218 -5.41 -12.08 17.56
C GLU A 218 -4.34 -11.03 17.19
N VAL A 219 -4.62 -10.12 16.24
CA VAL A 219 -3.64 -9.16 15.72
C VAL A 219 -4.14 -7.72 15.82
N ALA A 220 -5.15 -7.34 15.03
CA ALA A 220 -5.47 -5.92 14.83
C ALA A 220 -6.02 -5.25 16.10
N GLN A 221 -6.99 -5.86 16.79
CA GLN A 221 -7.55 -5.30 18.02
C GLN A 221 -6.55 -5.23 19.17
N PRO A 222 -5.70 -6.25 19.45
CA PRO A 222 -4.63 -6.15 20.42
C PRO A 222 -3.64 -5.01 20.15
N VAL A 223 -3.21 -4.83 18.90
CA VAL A 223 -2.31 -3.73 18.51
C VAL A 223 -2.95 -2.36 18.75
N VAL A 224 -4.19 -2.14 18.30
CA VAL A 224 -4.91 -0.88 18.52
C VAL A 224 -5.10 -0.59 20.00
N THR A 225 -5.41 -1.61 20.79
CA THR A 225 -5.54 -1.50 22.25
C THR A 225 -4.22 -1.13 22.91
N GLU A 226 -3.12 -1.75 22.49
CA GLU A 226 -1.78 -1.45 23.03
C GLU A 226 -1.33 -0.03 22.65
N MET A 227 -1.59 0.41 21.42
CA MET A 227 -1.29 1.79 20.99
C MET A 227 -2.06 2.81 21.84
N ALA A 228 -3.34 2.56 22.15
CA ALA A 228 -4.12 3.40 23.04
C ALA A 228 -3.53 3.39 24.48
N ARG A 229 -3.12 2.23 25.01
CA ARG A 229 -2.46 2.10 26.32
C ARG A 229 -1.16 2.89 26.41
N ARG A 230 -0.42 2.99 25.29
CA ARG A 230 0.81 3.80 25.21
C ARG A 230 0.55 5.31 25.09
N GLY A 231 -0.71 5.74 25.02
CA GLY A 231 -1.08 7.15 24.84
C GLY A 231 -0.98 7.65 23.41
N THR A 232 -0.82 6.76 22.45
CA THR A 232 -0.74 7.05 21.02
C THR A 232 -1.83 6.27 20.25
N PRO A 233 -3.13 6.57 20.49
CA PRO A 233 -4.23 5.82 19.88
C PRO A 233 -4.13 5.85 18.35
N PHE A 234 -4.26 4.68 17.72
CA PHE A 234 -4.18 4.56 16.28
C PHE A 234 -5.55 4.85 15.63
N ARG A 235 -5.59 5.85 14.75
CA ARG A 235 -6.76 6.21 13.94
C ARG A 235 -6.40 6.22 12.47
N GLY A 236 -7.22 5.60 11.63
CA GLY A 236 -6.94 5.47 10.19
C GLY A 236 -7.06 4.04 9.71
N LEU A 237 -6.26 3.66 8.73
CA LEU A 237 -6.18 2.29 8.22
C LEU A 237 -4.95 1.57 8.78
N LEU A 238 -5.18 0.53 9.54
CA LEU A 238 -4.15 -0.44 9.93
C LEU A 238 -4.11 -1.54 8.88
N TYR A 239 -3.03 -1.61 8.12
CA TYR A 239 -2.76 -2.70 7.22
C TYR A 239 -1.94 -3.76 7.96
N CYS A 240 -2.50 -4.94 8.12
CA CYS A 240 -1.85 -6.11 8.66
C CYS A 240 -1.31 -6.98 7.50
N GLY A 241 0.00 -6.95 7.27
CA GLY A 241 0.70 -7.91 6.41
C GLY A 241 0.99 -9.18 7.19
N LEU A 242 0.44 -10.29 6.76
CA LEU A 242 0.40 -11.54 7.51
C LEU A 242 0.96 -12.71 6.69
N ALA A 243 1.55 -13.68 7.36
CA ALA A 243 1.84 -15.00 6.81
C ALA A 243 0.96 -16.05 7.51
N MET A 244 0.32 -16.90 6.73
CA MET A 244 -0.43 -18.06 7.20
C MET A 244 0.53 -19.24 7.34
N THR A 245 1.25 -19.24 8.45
CA THR A 245 2.37 -20.20 8.66
C THR A 245 1.88 -21.54 9.18
N SER A 246 2.77 -22.56 9.10
CA SER A 246 2.57 -23.85 9.76
C SER A 246 2.41 -23.77 11.28
N LYS A 247 2.70 -22.61 11.89
CA LYS A 247 2.58 -22.32 13.33
C LYS A 247 1.46 -21.31 13.62
N GLY A 248 0.48 -21.17 12.71
CA GLY A 248 -0.62 -20.22 12.80
C GLY A 248 -0.31 -18.83 12.20
N ILE A 249 -1.18 -17.87 12.47
CA ILE A 249 -1.08 -16.51 11.91
C ILE A 249 0.13 -15.78 12.51
N ARG A 250 0.97 -15.20 11.64
CA ARG A 250 2.13 -14.40 12.03
C ARG A 250 2.14 -13.06 11.30
N VAL A 251 2.42 -11.99 12.03
CA VAL A 251 2.59 -10.66 11.41
C VAL A 251 3.95 -10.59 10.73
N VAL A 252 3.94 -10.21 9.46
CA VAL A 252 5.12 -9.86 8.65
C VAL A 252 5.51 -8.41 8.88
N GLU A 253 4.51 -7.51 8.77
CA GLU A 253 4.67 -6.07 8.99
C GLU A 253 3.31 -5.39 9.18
N PHE A 254 3.33 -4.16 9.69
CA PHE A 254 2.20 -3.23 9.62
C PHE A 254 2.52 -2.09 8.67
N ASN A 255 1.49 -1.66 7.91
CA ASN A 255 1.49 -0.35 7.28
C ASN A 255 0.34 0.49 7.87
N VAL A 256 0.48 1.81 7.84
CA VAL A 256 -0.43 2.73 8.55
C VAL A 256 -1.30 3.54 7.57
N ARG A 257 -1.44 3.02 6.36
CA ARG A 257 -2.13 3.62 5.23
C ARG A 257 -2.70 2.54 4.32
N PHE A 258 -3.50 2.96 3.35
CA PHE A 258 -3.96 2.06 2.30
C PHE A 258 -2.78 1.40 1.56
N GLY A 259 -2.87 0.08 1.34
CA GLY A 259 -1.92 -0.68 0.53
C GLY A 259 -2.13 -0.41 -0.96
N ASP A 260 -1.09 -0.56 -1.73
CA ASP A 260 -1.09 -0.39 -3.17
C ASP A 260 -0.23 -1.53 -3.76
N PRO A 261 -0.86 -2.52 -4.46
CA PRO A 261 -2.14 -2.42 -5.19
C PRO A 261 -3.35 -3.10 -4.53
N GLU A 262 -3.35 -3.46 -3.25
CA GLU A 262 -4.45 -4.21 -2.63
C GLU A 262 -5.72 -3.37 -2.44
N THR A 263 -5.58 -2.06 -2.20
CA THR A 263 -6.73 -1.16 -2.02
C THR A 263 -7.64 -1.17 -3.23
N GLN A 264 -7.07 -1.25 -4.42
CA GLN A 264 -7.79 -1.24 -5.69
C GLN A 264 -8.81 -2.40 -5.76
N VAL A 265 -8.42 -3.61 -5.35
CA VAL A 265 -9.33 -4.76 -5.37
C VAL A 265 -10.25 -4.82 -4.17
N VAL A 266 -9.82 -4.32 -3.01
CA VAL A 266 -10.65 -4.33 -1.79
C VAL A 266 -11.77 -3.32 -1.90
N LEU A 267 -11.47 -2.08 -2.31
CA LEU A 267 -12.49 -1.03 -2.43
C LEU A 267 -13.42 -1.25 -3.62
N GLU A 268 -12.98 -1.93 -4.68
CA GLU A 268 -13.83 -2.31 -5.81
C GLU A 268 -14.98 -3.23 -5.37
N ARG A 269 -14.80 -3.98 -4.28
CA ARG A 269 -15.82 -4.86 -3.70
C ARG A 269 -16.66 -4.20 -2.62
N LEU A 270 -16.39 -2.94 -2.24
CA LEU A 270 -17.11 -2.25 -1.18
C LEU A 270 -18.39 -1.60 -1.73
N ASP A 271 -19.55 -2.13 -1.32
CA ASP A 271 -20.86 -1.56 -1.68
C ASP A 271 -21.32 -0.43 -0.74
N SER A 272 -20.72 -0.32 0.44
CA SER A 272 -21.02 0.77 1.39
C SER A 272 -20.32 2.07 0.99
N PRO A 273 -20.95 3.24 1.23
CA PRO A 273 -20.28 4.54 1.06
C PRO A 273 -19.03 4.64 1.96
N LEU A 274 -17.86 4.87 1.36
CA LEU A 274 -16.58 4.90 2.07
C LEU A 274 -16.43 6.13 2.98
N ALA A 275 -16.81 7.33 2.52
CA ALA A 275 -16.55 8.58 3.23
C ALA A 275 -17.13 8.66 4.66
N PRO A 276 -18.35 8.17 4.95
CA PRO A 276 -18.85 8.11 6.33
C PRO A 276 -18.01 7.21 7.25
N ILE A 277 -17.45 6.12 6.72
CA ILE A 277 -16.59 5.20 7.47
C ILE A 277 -15.26 5.87 7.81
N LEU A 278 -14.63 6.54 6.83
CA LEU A 278 -13.39 7.30 7.05
C LEU A 278 -13.60 8.41 8.08
N TYR A 279 -14.70 9.14 8.01
CA TYR A 279 -15.03 10.18 8.98
C TYR A 279 -15.25 9.60 10.38
N ALA A 280 -15.93 8.46 10.49
CA ALA A 280 -16.14 7.79 11.77
C ALA A 280 -14.83 7.30 12.40
N ALA A 281 -13.91 6.77 11.58
CA ALA A 281 -12.57 6.38 12.04
C ALA A 281 -11.79 7.60 12.54
N ALA A 282 -11.82 8.71 11.80
CA ALA A 282 -11.16 9.95 12.17
C ALA A 282 -11.71 10.57 13.47
N THR A 283 -13.01 10.39 13.76
CA THR A 283 -13.70 11.03 14.89
C THR A 283 -13.94 10.11 16.10
N GLY A 284 -13.47 8.85 16.07
CA GLY A 284 -13.64 7.93 17.21
C GLY A 284 -15.08 7.40 17.34
N THR A 285 -15.77 7.19 16.24
CA THR A 285 -17.18 6.81 16.23
C THR A 285 -17.51 5.57 15.38
N LEU A 286 -16.51 4.74 15.03
CA LEU A 286 -16.70 3.53 14.22
C LEU A 286 -17.74 2.57 14.79
N ALA A 287 -17.83 2.43 16.10
CA ALA A 287 -18.81 1.58 16.74
C ALA A 287 -20.27 2.01 16.46
N LYS A 288 -20.51 3.22 15.93
CA LYS A 288 -21.83 3.75 15.60
C LYS A 288 -22.20 3.59 14.12
N VAL A 289 -21.24 3.22 13.29
CA VAL A 289 -21.43 3.02 11.85
C VAL A 289 -21.85 1.57 11.60
N PRO A 290 -22.81 1.31 10.70
CA PRO A 290 -23.11 -0.06 10.29
C PRO A 290 -21.86 -0.76 9.73
N ALA A 291 -21.80 -2.09 9.91
CA ALA A 291 -20.75 -2.87 9.29
C ALA A 291 -20.73 -2.64 7.76
N PRO A 292 -19.55 -2.55 7.14
CA PRO A 292 -19.44 -2.42 5.68
C PRO A 292 -20.12 -3.60 4.98
N VAL A 293 -20.85 -3.28 3.91
CA VAL A 293 -21.47 -4.26 3.02
C VAL A 293 -20.53 -4.48 1.84
N TRP A 294 -20.35 -5.74 1.49
CA TRP A 294 -19.41 -6.18 0.46
C TRP A 294 -20.14 -6.91 -0.65
N SER A 295 -19.70 -6.70 -1.89
CA SER A 295 -20.10 -7.51 -3.03
C SER A 295 -19.59 -8.95 -2.89
N GLU A 296 -20.35 -9.89 -3.42
CA GLU A 296 -19.92 -11.28 -3.59
C GLU A 296 -18.97 -11.45 -4.80
N ASP A 297 -18.93 -10.47 -5.71
CA ASP A 297 -18.05 -10.48 -6.87
C ASP A 297 -16.56 -10.52 -6.45
N ALA A 298 -15.73 -10.97 -7.37
CA ALA A 298 -14.29 -10.94 -7.24
C ALA A 298 -13.71 -9.71 -7.96
N ALA A 299 -12.56 -9.25 -7.48
CA ALA A 299 -11.79 -8.18 -8.12
C ALA A 299 -10.32 -8.61 -8.28
N VAL A 300 -9.75 -8.24 -9.41
CA VAL A 300 -8.34 -8.44 -9.77
C VAL A 300 -7.77 -7.12 -10.27
N THR A 301 -6.57 -6.77 -9.85
CA THR A 301 -5.81 -5.66 -10.41
C THR A 301 -4.48 -6.15 -10.96
N VAL A 302 -4.13 -5.67 -12.15
CA VAL A 302 -2.83 -5.90 -12.79
C VAL A 302 -2.11 -4.57 -12.91
N VAL A 303 -0.91 -4.51 -12.36
CA VAL A 303 -0.06 -3.31 -12.43
C VAL A 303 0.72 -3.31 -13.72
N MET A 304 0.65 -2.21 -14.47
CA MET A 304 1.49 -1.93 -15.62
C MET A 304 2.62 -1.00 -15.18
N ALA A 305 3.86 -1.45 -15.36
CA ALA A 305 5.06 -0.76 -14.90
C ALA A 305 5.90 -0.26 -16.09
N SER A 306 6.71 0.76 -15.85
CA SER A 306 7.70 1.26 -16.80
C SER A 306 8.87 0.29 -16.97
N GLY A 307 9.51 0.32 -18.13
CA GLY A 307 10.74 -0.40 -18.38
C GLY A 307 11.82 -0.08 -17.32
N GLY A 308 12.50 -1.13 -16.85
CA GLY A 308 13.52 -1.03 -15.81
C GLY A 308 13.04 -1.12 -14.37
N TYR A 309 11.72 -1.00 -14.10
CA TYR A 309 11.17 -1.15 -12.74
C TYR A 309 11.49 -2.53 -12.13
N PRO A 310 11.87 -2.63 -10.82
CA PRO A 310 11.90 -1.61 -9.76
C PRO A 310 13.22 -0.81 -9.70
N GLY A 311 14.10 -0.91 -10.68
CA GLY A 311 15.32 -0.13 -10.81
C GLY A 311 15.06 1.26 -11.44
N PRO A 312 16.06 1.85 -12.10
CA PRO A 312 15.89 3.07 -12.86
C PRO A 312 14.87 2.87 -13.98
N THR A 313 13.84 3.72 -14.00
CA THR A 313 12.70 3.59 -14.91
C THR A 313 12.86 4.47 -16.13
N ASP A 314 12.43 3.98 -17.29
CA ASP A 314 12.31 4.72 -18.52
C ASP A 314 10.93 5.40 -18.57
N THR A 315 10.89 6.71 -18.70
CA THR A 315 9.68 7.53 -18.57
C THR A 315 9.51 8.53 -19.68
N GLY A 316 8.32 9.12 -19.80
CA GLY A 316 8.01 10.13 -20.84
C GLY A 316 7.38 9.54 -22.10
N HIS A 317 7.03 8.25 -22.10
CA HIS A 317 6.41 7.58 -23.23
C HIS A 317 4.89 7.75 -23.21
N PRO A 318 4.26 8.15 -24.34
CA PRO A 318 2.82 8.30 -24.44
C PRO A 318 2.07 7.02 -24.13
N ILE A 319 1.02 7.15 -23.34
CA ILE A 319 0.09 6.05 -22.98
C ILE A 319 -1.13 6.14 -23.87
N THR A 320 -1.53 5.02 -24.44
CA THR A 320 -2.71 4.91 -25.31
C THR A 320 -3.60 3.76 -24.86
N GLY A 321 -4.89 3.79 -25.25
CA GLY A 321 -5.81 2.69 -25.05
C GLY A 321 -6.58 2.69 -23.73
N ILE A 322 -6.36 3.62 -22.81
CA ILE A 322 -7.06 3.69 -21.52
C ILE A 322 -8.58 3.75 -21.73
N GLU A 323 -9.07 4.66 -22.57
CA GLU A 323 -10.51 4.79 -22.86
C GLU A 323 -11.12 3.48 -23.42
N ALA A 324 -10.35 2.75 -24.25
CA ALA A 324 -10.80 1.47 -24.79
C ALA A 324 -10.87 0.39 -23.70
N ALA A 325 -9.95 0.39 -22.75
CA ALA A 325 -9.97 -0.51 -21.61
C ALA A 325 -11.15 -0.19 -20.68
N GLU A 326 -11.39 1.08 -20.37
CA GLU A 326 -12.51 1.53 -19.51
C GLU A 326 -13.87 1.37 -20.18
N ALA A 327 -13.94 1.22 -21.52
CA ALA A 327 -15.15 0.86 -22.21
C ALA A 327 -15.60 -0.60 -21.99
N LEU A 328 -14.74 -1.45 -21.43
CA LEU A 328 -15.11 -2.78 -20.97
C LEU A 328 -15.91 -2.69 -19.68
N GLU A 329 -17.12 -3.24 -19.66
CA GLU A 329 -17.95 -3.25 -18.46
C GLU A 329 -17.22 -3.98 -17.30
N GLY A 330 -17.13 -3.35 -16.14
CA GLY A 330 -16.44 -3.87 -14.97
C GLY A 330 -14.93 -3.65 -14.96
N VAL A 331 -14.37 -2.84 -15.87
CA VAL A 331 -12.97 -2.42 -15.87
C VAL A 331 -12.82 -0.96 -15.46
N HIS A 332 -11.86 -0.69 -14.60
CA HIS A 332 -11.43 0.66 -14.20
C HIS A 332 -9.91 0.76 -14.33
N VAL A 333 -9.42 1.90 -14.82
CA VAL A 333 -7.97 2.16 -14.90
C VAL A 333 -7.58 3.23 -13.90
N ILE A 334 -6.77 2.86 -12.93
CA ILE A 334 -6.30 3.76 -11.88
C ILE A 334 -4.91 4.27 -12.23
N HIS A 335 -4.71 5.57 -12.15
CA HIS A 335 -3.46 6.23 -12.48
C HIS A 335 -2.54 6.27 -11.24
N ALA A 336 -1.35 5.69 -11.37
CA ALA A 336 -0.27 5.79 -10.39
C ALA A 336 0.80 6.78 -10.89
N GLY A 337 1.81 6.30 -11.61
CA GLY A 337 2.90 7.12 -12.14
C GLY A 337 2.62 7.66 -13.53
N THR A 338 1.65 8.56 -13.66
CA THR A 338 1.31 9.24 -14.92
C THR A 338 1.45 10.75 -14.80
N SER A 339 1.73 11.42 -15.90
CA SER A 339 1.73 12.90 -16.01
C SER A 339 1.27 13.34 -17.38
N GLU A 340 0.83 14.59 -17.49
CA GLU A 340 0.58 15.23 -18.78
C GLU A 340 1.84 15.92 -19.30
N GLN A 341 2.12 15.74 -20.56
CA GLN A 341 3.24 16.39 -21.26
C GLN A 341 2.74 17.09 -22.51
N ILE A 342 3.23 18.32 -22.74
CA ILE A 342 2.92 19.07 -23.97
C ILE A 342 3.60 18.38 -25.14
N THR A 343 2.83 18.10 -26.20
CA THR A 343 3.29 17.42 -27.42
C THR A 343 3.63 18.37 -28.56
N ASP A 344 3.24 19.64 -28.43
CA ASP A 344 3.50 20.66 -29.45
C ASP A 344 4.96 21.10 -29.46
N ASP A 345 5.43 21.58 -30.63
CA ASP A 345 6.78 22.12 -30.73
C ASP A 345 6.94 23.29 -29.72
N PRO A 346 7.99 23.30 -28.89
CA PRO A 346 8.27 24.40 -27.97
C PRO A 346 8.28 25.79 -28.62
N ALA A 347 8.60 25.87 -29.93
CA ALA A 347 8.58 27.12 -30.69
C ALA A 347 7.14 27.60 -30.93
N ASP A 348 6.19 26.70 -31.19
CA ASP A 348 4.77 27.03 -31.40
C ASP A 348 4.11 27.45 -30.10
N VAL A 349 4.43 26.77 -28.98
CA VAL A 349 4.00 27.13 -27.64
C VAL A 349 4.54 28.52 -27.23
N ALA A 350 5.81 28.81 -27.52
CA ALA A 350 6.44 30.11 -27.21
C ALA A 350 5.95 31.27 -28.09
N ALA A 351 5.52 30.99 -29.32
CA ALA A 351 5.02 31.99 -30.25
C ALA A 351 3.66 32.61 -29.84
N GLY A 352 2.89 31.96 -28.92
CA GLY A 352 1.74 32.55 -28.21
C GLY A 352 0.70 33.20 -29.09
N CYS A 353 0.41 32.66 -30.30
CA CYS A 353 -0.63 33.19 -31.16
C CYS A 353 -2.00 33.11 -30.44
N CYS A 354 -2.75 34.18 -30.44
CA CYS A 354 -4.10 34.25 -29.87
C CYS A 354 -4.95 33.07 -30.33
N GLY A 355 -5.27 32.13 -29.41
CA GLY A 355 -6.12 30.97 -29.67
C GLY A 355 -5.36 29.63 -29.78
N PHE A 356 -4.06 29.59 -29.52
CA PHE A 356 -3.34 28.31 -29.43
C PHE A 356 -3.65 27.63 -28.09
N GLU A 357 -4.26 26.46 -28.16
CA GLU A 357 -4.42 25.56 -27.01
C GLU A 357 -3.39 24.45 -27.13
N PRO A 358 -2.46 24.29 -26.16
CA PRO A 358 -1.47 23.23 -26.22
C PRO A 358 -2.14 21.84 -26.25
N THR A 359 -1.58 20.94 -27.04
CA THR A 359 -2.00 19.54 -27.04
C THR A 359 -1.20 18.79 -25.95
N TYR A 360 -1.88 17.98 -25.17
CA TYR A 360 -1.27 17.20 -24.12
C TYR A 360 -1.38 15.71 -24.42
N ALA A 361 -0.31 14.96 -24.13
CA ALA A 361 -0.34 13.51 -24.08
C ALA A 361 -0.16 13.05 -22.63
N LEU A 362 -0.89 12.03 -22.24
CA LEU A 362 -0.63 11.31 -21.02
C LEU A 362 0.59 10.44 -21.20
N VAL A 363 1.56 10.52 -20.29
CA VAL A 363 2.81 9.77 -20.35
C VAL A 363 3.10 9.05 -19.05
N ASN A 364 3.89 7.98 -19.09
CA ASN A 364 4.41 7.33 -17.89
C ASN A 364 5.44 8.24 -17.20
N SER A 365 5.34 8.40 -15.89
CA SER A 365 6.20 9.28 -15.08
C SER A 365 6.74 8.62 -13.81
N GLY A 366 6.44 7.32 -13.59
CA GLY A 366 6.84 6.57 -12.41
C GLY A 366 7.18 5.12 -12.72
N GLY A 367 7.52 4.36 -11.69
CA GLY A 367 7.83 2.94 -11.82
C GLY A 367 6.58 2.11 -12.11
N ARG A 368 5.58 2.16 -11.21
CA ARG A 368 4.24 1.65 -11.47
C ARG A 368 3.44 2.79 -12.10
N VAL A 369 2.79 2.51 -13.22
CA VAL A 369 2.17 3.53 -14.09
C VAL A 369 0.66 3.53 -13.99
N LEU A 370 0.06 2.36 -14.19
CA LEU A 370 -1.38 2.15 -14.16
C LEU A 370 -1.71 0.86 -13.42
N ASP A 371 -2.89 0.84 -12.80
CA ASP A 371 -3.51 -0.36 -12.25
C ASP A 371 -4.79 -0.64 -13.04
N VAL A 372 -4.84 -1.76 -13.77
CA VAL A 372 -6.03 -2.20 -14.49
C VAL A 372 -6.84 -3.08 -13.56
N VAL A 373 -7.91 -2.54 -13.03
CA VAL A 373 -8.80 -3.21 -12.06
C VAL A 373 -10.00 -3.77 -12.79
N ALA A 374 -10.35 -5.02 -12.52
CA ALA A 374 -11.56 -5.62 -13.05
C ALA A 374 -12.37 -6.32 -11.97
N ARG A 375 -13.70 -6.18 -12.03
CA ARG A 375 -14.67 -6.84 -11.17
C ARG A 375 -15.59 -7.73 -11.99
N ALA A 376 -15.79 -8.98 -11.54
CA ALA A 376 -16.71 -9.93 -12.16
C ALA A 376 -17.23 -10.94 -11.13
N ALA A 377 -18.23 -11.75 -11.52
CA ALA A 377 -18.88 -12.70 -10.62
C ALA A 377 -17.92 -13.77 -10.05
N THR A 378 -16.89 -14.13 -10.81
CA THR A 378 -15.88 -15.10 -10.37
C THR A 378 -14.47 -14.55 -10.53
N LEU A 379 -13.52 -15.10 -9.78
CA LEU A 379 -12.13 -14.67 -9.84
C LEU A 379 -11.50 -14.94 -11.23
N ASP A 380 -11.84 -16.05 -11.87
CA ASP A 380 -11.36 -16.36 -13.20
C ASP A 380 -11.89 -15.35 -14.25
N GLU A 381 -13.16 -14.97 -14.15
CA GLU A 381 -13.75 -13.93 -15.02
C GLU A 381 -13.13 -12.56 -14.75
N ALA A 382 -12.95 -12.15 -13.50
CA ALA A 382 -12.30 -10.89 -13.12
C ALA A 382 -10.86 -10.85 -13.64
N ARG A 383 -10.11 -11.95 -13.48
CA ARG A 383 -8.76 -12.10 -14.03
C ARG A 383 -8.73 -11.97 -15.55
N ALA A 384 -9.57 -12.73 -16.25
CA ALA A 384 -9.63 -12.67 -17.71
C ALA A 384 -10.02 -11.28 -18.21
N LEU A 385 -10.90 -10.58 -17.48
CA LEU A 385 -11.34 -9.23 -17.81
C LEU A 385 -10.23 -8.19 -17.58
N ALA A 386 -9.47 -8.29 -16.48
CA ALA A 386 -8.33 -7.42 -16.18
C ALA A 386 -7.28 -7.51 -17.30
N TYR A 387 -6.91 -8.71 -17.71
CA TYR A 387 -5.94 -8.90 -18.81
C TYR A 387 -6.45 -8.41 -20.17
N ARG A 388 -7.74 -8.52 -20.44
CA ARG A 388 -8.34 -7.88 -21.63
C ARG A 388 -8.19 -6.37 -21.61
N GLY A 389 -8.30 -5.74 -20.43
CA GLY A 389 -8.03 -4.32 -20.25
C GLY A 389 -6.55 -3.98 -20.48
N VAL A 390 -5.64 -4.77 -19.90
CA VAL A 390 -4.20 -4.64 -20.09
C VAL A 390 -3.82 -4.70 -21.57
N ASP A 391 -4.35 -5.67 -22.31
CA ASP A 391 -4.06 -5.88 -23.73
C ASP A 391 -4.43 -4.68 -24.63
N LEU A 392 -5.27 -3.77 -24.15
CA LEU A 392 -5.68 -2.56 -24.89
C LEU A 392 -4.79 -1.36 -24.61
N ILE A 393 -4.00 -1.39 -23.52
CA ILE A 393 -3.18 -0.24 -23.08
C ILE A 393 -1.74 -0.45 -23.53
N HIS A 394 -1.15 0.60 -24.11
CA HIS A 394 0.21 0.51 -24.63
C HIS A 394 1.01 1.76 -24.33
N PHE A 395 2.27 1.55 -23.90
CA PHE A 395 3.34 2.55 -23.87
C PHE A 395 4.69 1.83 -24.02
N GLU A 396 5.70 2.53 -24.50
CA GLU A 396 7.02 1.93 -24.77
C GLU A 396 7.66 1.40 -23.50
N GLY A 397 8.20 0.16 -23.55
CA GLY A 397 8.86 -0.49 -22.43
C GLY A 397 7.90 -0.96 -21.32
N GLU A 398 6.60 -0.99 -21.57
CA GLU A 398 5.64 -1.47 -20.57
C GLU A 398 5.95 -2.90 -20.14
N HIS A 399 5.71 -3.17 -18.85
CA HIS A 399 5.88 -4.47 -18.24
C HIS A 399 4.77 -4.75 -17.23
N HIS A 400 4.21 -5.93 -17.30
CA HIS A 400 3.26 -6.47 -16.32
C HIS A 400 3.48 -7.97 -16.13
N ARG A 401 2.93 -8.55 -15.07
CA ARG A 401 2.94 -10.00 -14.86
C ARG A 401 1.74 -10.65 -15.53
N SER A 402 1.92 -11.87 -16.03
CA SER A 402 0.86 -12.66 -16.67
C SER A 402 0.16 -13.64 -15.70
N ASP A 403 0.68 -13.81 -14.48
CA ASP A 403 0.24 -14.80 -13.50
C ASP A 403 -0.49 -14.21 -12.28
N ILE A 404 -0.93 -12.94 -12.32
CA ILE A 404 -1.70 -12.32 -11.24
C ILE A 404 -3.00 -13.12 -10.99
N ALA A 405 -3.38 -13.24 -9.73
CA ALA A 405 -4.53 -14.02 -9.26
C ALA A 405 -4.44 -15.52 -9.61
N THR A 406 -3.21 -16.07 -9.63
CA THR A 406 -2.99 -17.52 -9.67
C THR A 406 -2.41 -18.00 -8.36
N TRP A 407 -2.79 -19.19 -7.93
CA TRP A 407 -2.24 -19.86 -6.75
C TRP A 407 -2.18 -21.37 -6.99
N PRO A 408 -1.32 -22.11 -6.26
CA PRO A 408 -1.28 -23.57 -6.35
C PRO A 408 -2.66 -24.18 -6.04
N ALA A 409 -3.12 -25.10 -6.88
CA ALA A 409 -4.45 -25.72 -6.73
C ALA A 409 -4.59 -26.53 -5.43
N ASP A 410 -3.49 -26.97 -4.84
CA ASP A 410 -3.39 -27.68 -3.57
C ASP A 410 -3.12 -26.78 -2.35
N LEU A 411 -3.12 -25.46 -2.56
CA LEU A 411 -2.93 -24.51 -1.46
C LEU A 411 -4.13 -24.61 -0.51
N ALA A 412 -3.88 -25.15 0.66
CA ALA A 412 -4.84 -25.21 1.77
C ALA A 412 -4.17 -24.65 3.03
N VAL A 413 -4.86 -23.75 3.69
CA VAL A 413 -4.43 -23.16 4.96
C VAL A 413 -5.34 -23.66 6.07
N THR A 414 -4.75 -24.16 7.15
CA THR A 414 -5.46 -24.46 8.39
C THR A 414 -5.08 -23.42 9.44
N LEU A 415 -6.03 -23.10 10.31
CA LEU A 415 -5.84 -22.09 11.34
C LEU A 415 -5.61 -22.72 12.73
N ASP A 416 -5.23 -23.99 12.80
CA ASP A 416 -5.05 -24.77 14.03
C ASP A 416 -3.85 -24.29 14.90
#